data_04739efcfdddd299157de71aa1714a08
#
_entry.id   04739efcfdddd299157de71aa1714a08
#
_cell.length_a   1.000
_cell.length_b   1.000
_cell.length_c   1.000
_cell.angle_alpha   90.00
_cell.angle_beta   90.00
_cell.angle_gamma   90.00
#
_symmetry.space_group_name_H-M   'P 1'
#
loop_
_entity.id
_entity.type
_entity.pdbx_description
1 polymer ?
#
loop_
_entity_poly.entity_id
_entity_poly.type
_entity_poly.pdbx_seq_one_letter_code
_entity_poly.pdbx_strand_id
1 'polypeptide(L)'
;MRQILRDAGHLIRPAVALVAALGVFLLVRTAFIPKAFGKYGHYDPASLAVIRQRPMAYAGQETCEMCHDDVAKTRASGRHAHVACEACHGPQAAHADADDPGSHKPPLPDVANLCRRCHEKDAAKPKTFPQVVTAEHSGGALCTACHQPHNPHL
;
A
#
# COMPACT_ATOMS: atom_id res chain seq x y z
N MET A 1 62.32 -10.59 -14.30
CA MET A 1 60.87 -10.61 -14.59
C MET A 1 60.24 -12.03 -14.44
N ARG A 2 60.79 -13.08 -15.08
CA ARG A 2 60.25 -14.48 -14.99
C ARG A 2 60.29 -15.07 -13.57
N GLN A 3 61.27 -14.73 -12.76
CA GLN A 3 61.43 -15.23 -11.39
C GLN A 3 60.37 -14.60 -10.44
N ILE A 4 60.15 -13.29 -10.55
CA ILE A 4 59.12 -12.56 -9.79
C ILE A 4 57.72 -13.13 -10.08
N LEU A 5 57.44 -13.49 -11.32
CA LEU A 5 56.13 -14.08 -11.72
C LEU A 5 55.96 -15.50 -11.18
N ARG A 6 57.07 -16.27 -10.99
CA ARG A 6 57.04 -17.59 -10.34
C ARG A 6 56.76 -17.46 -8.83
N ASP A 7 57.47 -16.57 -8.18
CA ASP A 7 57.36 -16.35 -6.73
C ASP A 7 56.00 -15.75 -6.34
N ALA A 8 55.41 -14.90 -7.22
CA ALA A 8 54.09 -14.31 -7.02
C ALA A 8 52.93 -15.18 -7.54
N GLY A 9 53.20 -16.36 -8.08
CA GLY A 9 52.17 -17.23 -8.69
C GLY A 9 51.01 -17.59 -7.79
N HIS A 10 51.22 -17.70 -6.49
CA HIS A 10 50.21 -17.95 -5.48
C HIS A 10 49.26 -16.74 -5.26
N LEU A 11 49.66 -15.51 -5.59
CA LEU A 11 48.85 -14.30 -5.54
C LEU A 11 48.21 -14.02 -6.90
N ILE A 12 48.91 -14.28 -8.00
CA ILE A 12 48.43 -14.00 -9.36
C ILE A 12 47.20 -14.85 -9.69
N ARG A 13 47.22 -16.14 -9.34
CA ARG A 13 46.10 -17.06 -9.63
C ARG A 13 44.77 -16.60 -8.99
N PRO A 14 44.70 -16.35 -7.67
CA PRO A 14 43.47 -15.86 -7.07
C PRO A 14 43.10 -14.44 -7.56
N ALA A 15 44.06 -13.58 -7.86
CA ALA A 15 43.77 -12.25 -8.43
C ALA A 15 43.13 -12.38 -9.81
N VAL A 16 43.62 -13.23 -10.69
CA VAL A 16 43.03 -13.48 -12.01
C VAL A 16 41.62 -14.08 -11.85
N ALA A 17 41.44 -15.04 -10.95
CA ALA A 17 40.14 -15.63 -10.68
C ALA A 17 39.12 -14.57 -10.17
N LEU A 18 39.55 -13.68 -9.30
CA LEU A 18 38.71 -12.58 -8.76
C LEU A 18 38.31 -11.57 -9.85
N VAL A 19 39.29 -11.19 -10.71
CA VAL A 19 39.01 -10.29 -11.85
C VAL A 19 38.06 -10.94 -12.84
N ALA A 20 38.25 -12.24 -13.13
CA ALA A 20 37.34 -13.00 -14.00
C ALA A 20 35.94 -13.09 -13.40
N ALA A 21 35.81 -13.38 -12.11
CA ALA A 21 34.54 -13.42 -11.40
C ALA A 21 33.85 -12.07 -11.41
N LEU A 22 34.58 -10.96 -11.19
CA LEU A 22 34.06 -9.61 -11.27
C LEU A 22 33.57 -9.28 -12.70
N GLY A 23 34.33 -9.69 -13.72
CA GLY A 23 33.94 -9.53 -15.12
C GLY A 23 32.62 -10.26 -15.44
N VAL A 24 32.53 -11.53 -15.03
CA VAL A 24 31.26 -12.29 -15.17
C VAL A 24 30.12 -11.64 -14.41
N PHE A 25 30.34 -11.21 -13.17
CA PHE A 25 29.33 -10.51 -12.38
C PHE A 25 28.82 -9.24 -13.11
N LEU A 26 29.71 -8.42 -13.64
CA LEU A 26 29.33 -7.21 -14.38
C LEU A 26 28.54 -7.52 -15.64
N LEU A 27 28.91 -8.56 -16.39
CA LEU A 27 28.18 -9.01 -17.57
C LEU A 27 26.77 -9.50 -17.21
N VAL A 28 26.66 -10.35 -16.20
CA VAL A 28 25.36 -10.83 -15.70
C VAL A 28 24.51 -9.65 -15.21
N ARG A 29 25.12 -8.75 -14.45
CA ARG A 29 24.44 -7.55 -13.97
C ARG A 29 23.84 -6.72 -15.11
N THR A 30 24.61 -6.48 -16.19
CA THR A 30 24.10 -5.70 -17.35
C THR A 30 22.99 -6.43 -18.11
N ALA A 31 22.96 -7.76 -18.08
CA ALA A 31 21.92 -8.56 -18.73
C ALA A 31 20.61 -8.58 -17.94
N PHE A 32 20.68 -8.57 -16.59
CA PHE A 32 19.51 -8.75 -15.74
C PHE A 32 18.95 -7.45 -15.15
N ILE A 33 19.73 -6.36 -15.08
CA ILE A 33 19.23 -5.09 -14.58
C ILE A 33 18.53 -4.33 -15.71
N PRO A 34 17.25 -3.93 -15.54
CA PRO A 34 16.53 -3.12 -16.51
C PRO A 34 17.24 -1.79 -16.78
N LYS A 35 17.23 -1.35 -18.04
CA LYS A 35 17.90 -0.09 -18.46
C LYS A 35 17.39 1.15 -17.73
N ALA A 36 16.16 1.12 -17.23
CA ALA A 36 15.56 2.20 -16.48
C ALA A 36 15.90 2.19 -14.99
N PHE A 37 16.51 1.10 -14.47
CA PHE A 37 16.83 0.97 -13.05
C PHE A 37 17.75 2.09 -12.58
N GLY A 38 17.41 2.69 -11.46
CA GLY A 38 18.20 3.76 -10.86
C GLY A 38 17.92 5.16 -11.42
N LYS A 39 17.03 5.32 -12.40
CA LYS A 39 16.70 6.64 -12.97
C LYS A 39 16.11 7.61 -11.95
N TYR A 40 15.31 7.12 -11.01
CA TYR A 40 14.65 7.92 -9.96
C TYR A 40 14.93 7.39 -8.55
N GLY A 41 16.03 6.68 -8.34
CA GLY A 41 16.37 6.05 -7.09
C GLY A 41 16.64 4.55 -7.26
N HIS A 42 16.82 3.83 -6.17
CA HIS A 42 17.19 2.41 -6.20
C HIS A 42 15.99 1.49 -6.47
N TYR A 43 15.29 1.71 -7.58
CA TYR A 43 14.17 0.88 -8.05
C TYR A 43 14.03 0.92 -9.57
N ASP A 44 13.20 0.03 -10.13
CA ASP A 44 12.88 0.02 -11.56
C ASP A 44 11.62 0.86 -11.83
N PRO A 45 11.74 2.05 -12.48
CA PRO A 45 10.59 2.89 -12.80
C PRO A 45 9.66 2.29 -13.85
N ALA A 46 10.07 1.26 -14.59
CA ALA A 46 9.17 0.57 -15.52
C ALA A 46 8.00 -0.11 -14.80
N SER A 47 8.17 -0.48 -13.53
CA SER A 47 7.10 -1.02 -12.70
C SER A 47 5.92 -0.05 -12.55
N LEU A 48 6.15 1.26 -12.56
CA LEU A 48 5.08 2.27 -12.52
C LEU A 48 4.20 2.23 -13.76
N ALA A 49 4.79 1.97 -14.93
CA ALA A 49 4.02 1.82 -16.18
C ALA A 49 3.12 0.59 -16.11
N VAL A 50 3.62 -0.53 -15.58
CA VAL A 50 2.83 -1.76 -15.38
C VAL A 50 1.70 -1.53 -14.39
N ILE A 51 1.95 -0.82 -13.29
CA ILE A 51 0.91 -0.50 -12.28
C ILE A 51 -0.17 0.39 -12.89
N ARG A 52 0.21 1.39 -13.69
CA ARG A 52 -0.74 2.30 -14.38
C ARG A 52 -1.64 1.61 -15.40
N GLN A 53 -1.20 0.49 -15.96
CA GLN A 53 -1.97 -0.30 -16.92
C GLN A 53 -2.94 -1.28 -16.25
N ARG A 54 -2.88 -1.45 -14.93
CA ARG A 54 -3.83 -2.29 -14.21
C ARG A 54 -5.23 -1.66 -14.26
N PRO A 55 -6.30 -2.47 -14.35
CA PRO A 55 -7.66 -1.95 -14.28
C PRO A 55 -7.87 -1.20 -12.96
N MET A 56 -8.70 -0.17 -13.01
CA MET A 56 -9.08 0.58 -11.82
C MET A 56 -9.79 -0.36 -10.84
N ALA A 57 -9.30 -0.44 -9.62
CA ALA A 57 -9.90 -1.28 -8.59
C ALA A 57 -11.00 -0.55 -7.77
N TYR A 58 -11.04 0.78 -7.87
CA TYR A 58 -12.01 1.63 -7.19
C TYR A 58 -13.21 1.90 -8.09
N ALA A 59 -14.42 1.73 -7.53
CA ALA A 59 -15.67 2.04 -8.21
C ALA A 59 -16.00 3.53 -8.23
N GLY A 60 -15.56 4.23 -7.18
CA GLY A 60 -15.91 5.64 -6.95
C GLY A 60 -17.22 5.84 -6.19
N GLN A 61 -17.31 6.97 -5.49
CA GLN A 61 -18.42 7.24 -4.58
C GLN A 61 -19.78 7.30 -5.31
N GLU A 62 -19.84 7.94 -6.47
CA GLU A 62 -21.08 8.09 -7.25
C GLU A 62 -21.68 6.72 -7.61
N THR A 63 -20.84 5.75 -7.97
CA THR A 63 -21.29 4.38 -8.28
C THR A 63 -21.90 3.71 -7.04
N CYS A 64 -21.30 3.89 -5.88
CA CYS A 64 -21.81 3.33 -4.63
C CYS A 64 -23.20 3.93 -4.28
N GLU A 65 -23.35 5.23 -4.46
CA GLU A 65 -24.57 5.99 -4.10
C GLU A 65 -25.78 5.60 -4.97
N MET A 66 -25.58 5.06 -6.17
CA MET A 66 -26.69 4.60 -7.02
C MET A 66 -27.51 3.46 -6.39
N CYS A 67 -26.87 2.60 -5.59
CA CYS A 67 -27.52 1.48 -4.94
C CYS A 67 -27.62 1.62 -3.41
N HIS A 68 -26.71 2.39 -2.79
CA HIS A 68 -26.62 2.60 -1.34
C HIS A 68 -26.95 4.05 -0.95
N ASP A 69 -28.03 4.62 -1.50
CA ASP A 69 -28.41 6.02 -1.33
C ASP A 69 -28.82 6.35 0.10
N ASP A 70 -29.42 5.43 0.83
CA ASP A 70 -29.78 5.57 2.24
C ASP A 70 -28.53 5.69 3.14
N VAL A 71 -27.52 4.85 2.90
CA VAL A 71 -26.23 4.90 3.60
C VAL A 71 -25.50 6.21 3.23
N ALA A 72 -25.53 6.60 1.96
CA ALA A 72 -24.92 7.84 1.49
C ALA A 72 -25.54 9.08 2.16
N LYS A 73 -26.88 9.14 2.29
CA LYS A 73 -27.60 10.18 3.02
C LYS A 73 -27.21 10.23 4.50
N THR A 74 -27.14 9.07 5.14
CA THR A 74 -26.73 8.97 6.55
C THR A 74 -25.31 9.50 6.74
N ARG A 75 -24.37 9.10 5.87
CA ARG A 75 -23.00 9.59 5.89
C ARG A 75 -22.91 11.10 5.63
N ALA A 76 -23.63 11.60 4.65
CA ALA A 76 -23.64 13.03 4.28
C ALA A 76 -24.10 13.93 5.42
N SER A 77 -24.96 13.45 6.32
CA SER A 77 -25.42 14.18 7.50
C SER A 77 -24.41 14.16 8.67
N GLY A 78 -23.37 13.36 8.58
CA GLY A 78 -22.40 13.10 9.65
C GLY A 78 -21.05 13.76 9.47
N ARG A 79 -20.15 13.51 10.43
CA ARG A 79 -18.76 14.02 10.42
C ARG A 79 -17.90 13.40 9.33
N HIS A 80 -18.30 12.25 8.79
CA HIS A 80 -17.62 11.57 7.68
C HIS A 80 -18.17 11.94 6.30
N ALA A 81 -18.94 13.03 6.17
CA ALA A 81 -19.55 13.47 4.91
C ALA A 81 -18.58 13.54 3.72
N HIS A 82 -17.33 13.91 3.99
CA HIS A 82 -16.26 14.01 2.97
C HIS A 82 -15.32 12.80 2.91
N VAL A 83 -15.59 11.74 3.66
CA VAL A 83 -14.81 10.50 3.61
C VAL A 83 -15.43 9.57 2.57
N ALA A 84 -14.66 9.20 1.54
CA ALA A 84 -15.14 8.30 0.50
C ALA A 84 -15.47 6.91 1.06
N CYS A 85 -16.47 6.25 0.49
CA CYS A 85 -16.91 4.91 0.90
C CYS A 85 -15.74 3.91 0.93
N GLU A 86 -14.95 3.92 -0.12
CA GLU A 86 -13.82 3.01 -0.31
C GLU A 86 -12.60 3.33 0.59
N ALA A 87 -12.58 4.48 1.29
CA ALA A 87 -11.57 4.74 2.31
C ALA A 87 -11.69 3.76 3.50
N CYS A 88 -12.92 3.29 3.75
CA CYS A 88 -13.23 2.32 4.79
C CYS A 88 -13.45 0.91 4.22
N HIS A 89 -14.20 0.80 3.11
CA HIS A 89 -14.56 -0.49 2.52
C HIS A 89 -13.53 -1.06 1.57
N GLY A 90 -12.48 -0.29 1.22
CA GLY A 90 -11.48 -0.68 0.22
C GLY A 90 -12.02 -0.64 -1.21
N PRO A 91 -11.21 -1.04 -2.20
CA PRO A 91 -11.57 -1.02 -3.61
C PRO A 91 -12.73 -1.99 -3.90
N GLN A 92 -13.80 -1.49 -4.54
CA GLN A 92 -15.04 -2.24 -4.75
C GLN A 92 -15.53 -2.27 -6.20
N ALA A 93 -14.65 -2.01 -7.20
CA ALA A 93 -15.04 -2.08 -8.60
C ALA A 93 -15.64 -3.46 -8.97
N ALA A 94 -15.03 -4.55 -8.48
CA ALA A 94 -15.53 -5.90 -8.75
C ALA A 94 -16.94 -6.17 -8.19
N HIS A 95 -17.30 -5.54 -7.07
CA HIS A 95 -18.66 -5.61 -6.53
C HIS A 95 -19.62 -4.75 -7.36
N ALA A 96 -19.22 -3.54 -7.70
CA ALA A 96 -20.08 -2.58 -8.42
C ALA A 96 -20.34 -3.00 -9.87
N ASP A 97 -19.37 -3.65 -10.53
CA ASP A 97 -19.45 -4.09 -11.92
C ASP A 97 -20.03 -5.51 -12.08
N ALA A 98 -20.37 -6.20 -10.96
CA ALA A 98 -20.94 -7.54 -11.03
C ALA A 98 -22.37 -7.52 -11.58
N ASP A 99 -22.72 -8.52 -12.39
CA ASP A 99 -24.11 -8.71 -12.90
C ASP A 99 -25.12 -8.87 -11.75
N ASP A 100 -24.70 -9.47 -10.65
CA ASP A 100 -25.46 -9.57 -9.40
C ASP A 100 -24.57 -9.13 -8.22
N PRO A 101 -24.55 -7.83 -7.88
CA PRO A 101 -23.78 -7.31 -6.74
C PRO A 101 -24.17 -7.95 -5.40
N GLY A 102 -25.42 -8.42 -5.27
CA GLY A 102 -25.91 -9.09 -4.05
C GLY A 102 -25.19 -10.40 -3.75
N SER A 103 -24.74 -11.13 -4.76
CA SER A 103 -23.96 -12.37 -4.62
C SER A 103 -22.47 -12.11 -4.38
N HIS A 104 -21.97 -10.94 -4.72
CA HIS A 104 -20.57 -10.52 -4.61
C HIS A 104 -20.34 -9.54 -3.46
N LYS A 105 -20.96 -9.82 -2.31
CA LYS A 105 -20.80 -8.94 -1.13
C LYS A 105 -19.34 -8.89 -0.68
N PRO A 106 -18.77 -7.67 -0.57
CA PRO A 106 -17.43 -7.53 -0.02
C PRO A 106 -17.38 -7.89 1.46
N PRO A 107 -16.22 -8.33 1.96
CA PRO A 107 -16.06 -8.56 3.39
C PRO A 107 -16.25 -7.25 4.15
N LEU A 108 -16.85 -7.33 5.33
CA LEU A 108 -16.95 -6.18 6.23
C LEU A 108 -15.55 -5.73 6.67
N PRO A 109 -15.32 -4.42 6.80
CA PRO A 109 -14.04 -3.92 7.28
C PRO A 109 -13.69 -4.42 8.68
N ASP A 110 -12.41 -4.64 8.94
CA ASP A 110 -11.90 -4.91 10.29
C ASP A 110 -12.02 -3.66 11.17
N VAL A 111 -13.13 -3.54 11.86
CA VAL A 111 -13.46 -2.38 12.71
C VAL A 111 -12.43 -2.17 13.82
N ALA A 112 -11.82 -3.23 14.33
CA ALA A 112 -10.83 -3.13 15.41
C ALA A 112 -9.63 -2.26 14.99
N ASN A 113 -9.24 -2.33 13.73
CA ASN A 113 -8.09 -1.60 13.20
C ASN A 113 -8.46 -0.42 12.30
N LEU A 114 -9.60 -0.46 11.63
CA LEU A 114 -9.99 0.54 10.64
C LEU A 114 -10.04 1.96 11.21
N CYS A 115 -10.80 2.16 12.27
CA CYS A 115 -10.98 3.49 12.89
C CYS A 115 -9.67 4.05 13.44
N ARG A 116 -8.85 3.19 14.00
CA ARG A 116 -7.54 3.53 14.58
C ARG A 116 -6.54 4.08 13.56
N ARG A 117 -6.61 3.67 12.31
CA ARG A 117 -5.73 4.21 11.25
C ARG A 117 -5.77 5.74 11.19
N CYS A 118 -6.94 6.31 11.42
CA CYS A 118 -7.14 7.75 11.41
C CYS A 118 -7.23 8.33 12.83
N HIS A 119 -7.90 7.67 13.77
CA HIS A 119 -8.26 8.24 15.06
C HIS A 119 -7.34 7.88 16.22
N GLU A 120 -6.41 6.94 16.08
CA GLU A 120 -5.39 6.72 17.11
C GLU A 120 -4.50 7.95 17.23
N LYS A 121 -4.18 8.35 18.45
CA LYS A 121 -3.34 9.52 18.77
C LYS A 121 -1.97 9.38 18.12
N ASP A 122 -1.58 10.40 17.37
CA ASP A 122 -0.30 10.47 16.69
C ASP A 122 0.21 11.93 16.71
N ALA A 123 1.47 12.11 17.08
CA ALA A 123 2.10 13.43 17.15
C ALA A 123 2.21 14.13 15.77
N ALA A 124 2.17 13.36 14.68
CA ALA A 124 2.22 13.90 13.32
C ALA A 124 0.86 14.43 12.83
N LYS A 125 -0.24 14.12 13.53
CA LYS A 125 -1.58 14.59 13.15
C LYS A 125 -1.87 15.98 13.72
N PRO A 126 -2.64 16.83 13.00
CA PRO A 126 -3.07 18.12 13.51
C PRO A 126 -3.84 17.99 14.83
N LYS A 127 -3.64 18.92 15.76
CA LYS A 127 -4.36 18.93 17.05
C LYS A 127 -5.88 19.11 16.89
N THR A 128 -6.31 19.67 15.77
CA THR A 128 -7.73 19.85 15.42
C THR A 128 -8.39 18.59 14.87
N PHE A 129 -7.59 17.58 14.50
CA PHE A 129 -8.12 16.30 14.06
C PHE A 129 -8.57 15.48 15.28
N PRO A 130 -9.78 14.88 15.29
CA PRO A 130 -10.26 14.10 16.42
C PRO A 130 -9.40 12.83 16.60
N GLN A 131 -8.76 12.74 17.75
CA GLN A 131 -7.84 11.67 18.12
C GLN A 131 -8.13 11.16 19.51
N VAL A 132 -7.95 9.86 19.71
CA VAL A 132 -8.11 9.20 21.01
C VAL A 132 -6.93 8.26 21.27
N VAL A 133 -6.62 8.02 22.53
CA VAL A 133 -5.78 6.90 22.96
C VAL A 133 -6.72 5.71 23.15
N THR A 134 -6.74 4.80 22.17
CA THR A 134 -7.75 3.72 22.11
C THR A 134 -7.79 2.91 23.40
N ALA A 135 -6.63 2.60 23.99
CA ALA A 135 -6.55 1.81 25.23
C ALA A 135 -7.29 2.47 26.41
N GLU A 136 -7.26 3.81 26.49
CA GLU A 136 -7.90 4.57 27.57
C GLU A 136 -9.37 4.89 27.25
N HIS A 137 -9.67 5.13 25.95
CA HIS A 137 -10.99 5.57 25.52
C HIS A 137 -12.01 4.43 25.46
N SER A 138 -11.64 3.30 24.85
CA SER A 138 -12.60 2.21 24.55
C SER A 138 -12.67 1.12 25.60
N GLY A 139 -11.69 1.04 26.52
CA GLY A 139 -11.62 -0.06 27.50
C GLY A 139 -11.59 -1.46 26.86
N GLY A 140 -11.14 -1.57 25.61
CA GLY A 140 -11.11 -2.81 24.83
C GLY A 140 -12.37 -3.09 24.02
N ALA A 141 -13.41 -2.25 24.10
CA ALA A 141 -14.60 -2.37 23.26
C ALA A 141 -14.30 -1.93 21.80
N LEU A 142 -15.06 -2.50 20.86
CA LEU A 142 -15.03 -2.04 19.47
C LEU A 142 -15.62 -0.63 19.36
N CYS A 143 -15.05 0.19 18.49
CA CYS A 143 -15.52 1.56 18.26
C CYS A 143 -17.01 1.62 17.89
N THR A 144 -17.48 0.63 17.14
CA THR A 144 -18.88 0.49 16.72
C THR A 144 -19.86 0.13 17.83
N ALA A 145 -19.39 -0.21 19.02
CA ALA A 145 -20.25 -0.40 20.18
C ALA A 145 -20.89 0.91 20.65
N CYS A 146 -20.24 2.04 20.37
CA CYS A 146 -20.72 3.37 20.76
C CYS A 146 -20.93 4.31 19.56
N HIS A 147 -20.15 4.14 18.48
CA HIS A 147 -20.18 5.03 17.32
C HIS A 147 -20.75 4.34 16.08
N GLN A 148 -21.71 4.97 15.41
CA GLN A 148 -22.22 4.48 14.13
C GLN A 148 -21.22 4.80 13.01
N PRO A 149 -20.73 3.83 12.22
CA PRO A 149 -19.67 4.06 11.25
C PRO A 149 -19.99 5.15 10.20
N HIS A 150 -21.23 5.16 9.69
CA HIS A 150 -21.64 6.10 8.65
C HIS A 150 -22.04 7.49 9.18
N ASN A 151 -22.38 7.60 10.44
CA ASN A 151 -22.64 8.89 11.09
C ASN A 151 -22.06 8.87 12.52
N PRO A 152 -20.71 8.84 12.67
CA PRO A 152 -20.10 8.88 13.97
C PRO A 152 -20.27 10.24 14.62
N HIS A 153 -21.02 10.28 15.70
CA HIS A 153 -21.21 11.43 16.57
C HIS A 153 -21.08 10.98 18.03
N LEU A 154 -20.82 11.91 18.90
CA LEU A 154 -20.83 11.72 20.34
C LEU A 154 -22.23 11.89 20.88
#